data_62838b86a5e70073a6925a8cea76b76c
#
_entry.id   62838b86a5e70073a6925a8cea76b76c
#
_cell.length_a   1.000
_cell.length_b   1.000
_cell.length_c   1.000
_cell.angle_alpha   90.00
_cell.angle_beta   90.00
_cell.angle_gamma   90.00
#
_symmetry.space_group_name_H-M   'P 1'
#
loop_
_entity.id
_entity.type
_entity.pdbx_description
1 polymer ?
#
loop_
_entity_poly.entity_id
_entity_poly.type
_entity_poly.pdbx_seq_one_letter_code
_entity_poly.pdbx_strand_id
1 'polypeptide(L)'
;MEKIVMVLSFLSLFLYAEELNTQEHSFKNTCLSCHQQQQIPSALIYKRYLMKYSTNKRMEDAMFIYMKDPKKEHSIMPAPFFLKFPMKENIDLDDDTLRKHIKTYLELLDIKKKLMLVE
;
A
#
# COMPACT_ATOMS: atom_id res chain seq x y z
N MET A 1 -10.65 -8.93 42.39
CA MET A 1 -9.73 -9.37 41.30
C MET A 1 -10.44 -9.47 39.95
N GLU A 2 -11.61 -10.04 39.85
CA GLU A 2 -12.35 -10.16 38.56
C GLU A 2 -12.65 -8.81 37.90
N LYS A 3 -13.01 -7.79 38.64
CA LYS A 3 -13.30 -6.44 38.12
C LYS A 3 -12.07 -5.73 37.54
N ILE A 4 -10.88 -5.97 38.10
CA ILE A 4 -9.63 -5.38 37.63
C ILE A 4 -9.18 -6.05 36.35
N VAL A 5 -9.35 -7.37 36.21
CA VAL A 5 -9.04 -8.10 34.96
C VAL A 5 -9.94 -7.66 33.82
N MET A 6 -11.24 -7.43 34.07
CA MET A 6 -12.14 -6.90 33.04
C MET A 6 -11.73 -5.49 32.58
N VAL A 7 -11.39 -4.59 33.49
CA VAL A 7 -10.98 -3.22 33.14
C VAL A 7 -9.68 -3.21 32.32
N LEU A 8 -8.70 -4.04 32.69
CA LEU A 8 -7.46 -4.18 31.95
C LEU A 8 -7.68 -4.77 30.54
N SER A 9 -8.61 -5.71 30.40
CA SER A 9 -8.97 -6.30 29.11
C SER A 9 -9.66 -5.29 28.19
N PHE A 10 -10.55 -4.45 28.71
CA PHE A 10 -11.15 -3.36 27.94
C PHE A 10 -10.15 -2.29 27.53
N LEU A 11 -9.21 -1.94 28.39
CA LEU A 11 -8.19 -0.94 28.12
C LEU A 11 -7.25 -1.39 26.96
N SER A 12 -6.90 -2.67 26.92
CA SER A 12 -6.07 -3.21 25.84
C SER A 12 -6.78 -3.19 24.48
N LEU A 13 -8.09 -3.43 24.45
CA LEU A 13 -8.89 -3.35 23.21
C LEU A 13 -8.95 -1.93 22.63
N PHE A 14 -9.04 -0.91 23.48
CA PHE A 14 -9.02 0.48 23.04
C PHE A 14 -7.68 0.87 22.41
N LEU A 15 -6.56 0.44 22.97
CA LEU A 15 -5.22 0.72 22.44
C LEU A 15 -5.01 0.09 21.06
N TYR A 16 -5.48 -1.14 20.85
CA TYR A 16 -5.44 -1.78 19.54
C TYR A 16 -6.30 -1.09 18.48
N ALA A 17 -7.45 -0.55 18.87
CA ALA A 17 -8.33 0.16 17.93
C ALA A 17 -7.74 1.50 17.46
N GLU A 18 -7.03 2.23 18.32
CA GLU A 18 -6.34 3.47 17.95
C GLU A 18 -5.17 3.22 16.99
N GLU A 19 -4.40 2.17 17.22
CA GLU A 19 -3.26 1.82 16.36
C GLU A 19 -3.71 1.44 14.94
N LEU A 20 -4.78 0.65 14.81
CA LEU A 20 -5.37 0.30 13.52
C LEU A 20 -5.90 1.51 12.76
N ASN A 21 -6.55 2.43 13.43
CA ASN A 21 -7.08 3.65 12.81
C ASN A 21 -5.97 4.59 12.33
N THR A 22 -4.91 4.72 13.09
CA THR A 22 -3.73 5.53 12.72
C THR A 22 -3.01 4.94 11.51
N GLN A 23 -2.89 3.63 11.41
CA GLN A 23 -2.26 2.97 10.27
C GLN A 23 -3.09 3.11 8.99
N GLU A 24 -4.41 2.97 9.07
CA GLU A 24 -5.30 3.17 7.91
C GLU A 24 -5.24 4.61 7.40
N HIS A 25 -5.27 5.59 8.28
CA HIS A 25 -5.15 6.99 7.93
C HIS A 25 -3.79 7.31 7.29
N SER A 26 -2.71 6.79 7.84
CA SER A 26 -1.36 6.93 7.29
C SER A 26 -1.25 6.31 5.89
N PHE A 27 -1.80 5.11 5.68
CA PHE A 27 -1.82 4.45 4.39
C PHE A 27 -2.58 5.28 3.33
N LYS A 28 -3.76 5.77 3.64
CA LYS A 28 -4.57 6.59 2.72
C LYS A 28 -3.82 7.86 2.32
N ASN A 29 -3.23 8.56 3.27
CA ASN A 29 -2.52 9.80 3.00
C ASN A 29 -1.21 9.57 2.23
N THR A 30 -0.47 8.53 2.55
CA THR A 30 0.84 8.26 1.96
C THR A 30 0.73 7.65 0.56
N CYS A 31 -0.15 6.68 0.36
CA CYS A 31 -0.23 5.91 -0.88
C CYS A 31 -1.33 6.38 -1.82
N LEU A 32 -2.54 6.60 -1.30
CA LEU A 32 -3.70 6.86 -2.16
C LEU A 32 -3.84 8.30 -2.59
N SER A 33 -3.40 9.27 -1.79
CA SER A 33 -3.54 10.69 -2.12
C SER A 33 -2.79 11.08 -3.40
N CYS A 34 -1.57 10.58 -3.61
CA CYS A 34 -0.80 10.83 -4.83
C CYS A 34 -1.49 10.25 -6.08
N HIS A 35 -2.05 9.05 -5.99
CA HIS A 35 -2.75 8.42 -7.11
C HIS A 35 -4.04 9.17 -7.48
N GLN A 36 -4.73 9.73 -6.50
CA GLN A 36 -5.92 10.56 -6.72
C GLN A 36 -5.57 11.89 -7.40
N GLN A 37 -4.48 12.53 -6.99
CA GLN A 37 -4.04 13.80 -7.56
C GLN A 37 -3.52 13.65 -9.00
N GLN A 38 -2.84 12.56 -9.32
CA GLN A 38 -2.29 12.31 -10.65
C GLN A 38 -3.31 11.73 -11.65
N GLN A 39 -4.55 11.51 -11.24
CA GLN A 39 -5.62 10.93 -12.06
C GLN A 39 -5.27 9.57 -12.67
N ILE A 40 -4.32 8.84 -12.08
CA ILE A 40 -3.93 7.51 -12.53
C ILE A 40 -4.63 6.48 -11.66
N PRO A 41 -5.51 5.66 -12.23
CA PRO A 41 -6.22 4.64 -11.46
C PRO A 41 -5.25 3.64 -10.82
N SER A 42 -5.35 3.45 -9.52
CA SER A 42 -4.56 2.45 -8.79
C SER A 42 -4.70 1.05 -9.37
N ALA A 43 -5.88 0.70 -9.88
CA ALA A 43 -6.13 -0.57 -10.55
C ALA A 43 -5.28 -0.77 -11.82
N LEU A 44 -4.99 0.30 -12.57
CA LEU A 44 -4.12 0.22 -13.75
C LEU A 44 -2.67 -0.07 -13.35
N ILE A 45 -2.18 0.58 -12.30
CA ILE A 45 -0.85 0.36 -11.75
C ILE A 45 -0.71 -1.07 -11.25
N TYR A 46 -1.69 -1.55 -10.49
CA TYR A 46 -1.72 -2.93 -10.01
C TYR A 46 -1.65 -3.94 -11.17
N LYS A 47 -2.47 -3.76 -12.20
CA LYS A 47 -2.46 -4.63 -13.38
C LYS A 47 -1.10 -4.68 -14.07
N ARG A 48 -0.41 -3.55 -14.19
CA ARG A 48 0.94 -3.49 -14.77
C ARG A 48 1.95 -4.29 -13.96
N TYR A 49 1.92 -4.16 -12.62
CA TYR A 49 2.76 -4.96 -11.73
C TYR A 49 2.44 -6.45 -11.83
N LEU A 50 1.15 -6.81 -11.84
CA LEU A 50 0.72 -8.20 -11.96
C LEU A 50 1.20 -8.83 -13.26
N MET A 51 1.07 -8.13 -14.38
CA MET A 51 1.52 -8.61 -15.69
C MET A 51 3.05 -8.79 -15.76
N LYS A 52 3.81 -7.93 -15.10
CA LYS A 52 5.26 -7.99 -15.14
C LYS A 52 5.85 -8.98 -14.13
N TYR A 53 5.30 -9.06 -12.93
CA TYR A 53 5.90 -9.79 -11.82
C TYR A 53 5.14 -11.05 -11.39
N SER A 54 3.87 -11.16 -11.70
CA SER A 54 3.00 -12.33 -11.52
C SER A 54 2.70 -12.78 -10.09
N THR A 55 3.55 -12.49 -9.10
CA THR A 55 3.36 -12.88 -7.70
C THR A 55 3.37 -11.68 -6.77
N ASN A 56 2.61 -11.76 -5.66
CA ASN A 56 2.54 -10.68 -4.67
C ASN A 56 3.92 -10.35 -4.09
N LYS A 57 4.75 -11.34 -3.81
CA LYS A 57 6.10 -11.13 -3.27
C LYS A 57 6.99 -10.33 -4.23
N ARG A 58 6.98 -10.69 -5.50
CA ARG A 58 7.78 -9.97 -6.53
C ARG A 58 7.25 -8.57 -6.78
N MET A 59 5.92 -8.39 -6.76
CA MET A 59 5.30 -7.07 -6.86
C MET A 59 5.66 -6.19 -5.66
N GLU A 60 5.58 -6.73 -4.45
CA GLU A 60 5.97 -6.04 -3.21
C GLU A 60 7.42 -5.56 -3.27
N ASP A 61 8.35 -6.44 -3.63
CA ASP A 61 9.77 -6.10 -3.71
C ASP A 61 10.04 -5.01 -4.76
N ALA A 62 9.42 -5.10 -5.92
CA ALA A 62 9.57 -4.10 -6.97
C ALA A 62 8.99 -2.73 -6.57
N MET A 63 7.83 -2.70 -5.92
CA MET A 63 7.24 -1.49 -5.38
C MET A 63 8.10 -0.89 -4.28
N PHE A 64 8.63 -1.71 -3.38
CA PHE A 64 9.51 -1.26 -2.31
C PHE A 64 10.76 -0.56 -2.86
N ILE A 65 11.43 -1.17 -3.84
CA ILE A 65 12.60 -0.59 -4.49
C ILE A 65 12.26 0.77 -5.13
N TYR A 66 11.14 0.86 -5.85
CA TYR A 66 10.73 2.09 -6.48
C TYR A 66 10.37 3.20 -5.47
N MET A 67 9.74 2.85 -4.35
CA MET A 67 9.39 3.82 -3.31
C MET A 67 10.60 4.38 -2.57
N LYS A 68 11.61 3.57 -2.36
CA LYS A 68 12.87 3.98 -1.71
C LYS A 68 13.83 4.73 -2.62
N ASP A 69 13.88 4.36 -3.89
CA ASP A 69 14.77 4.95 -4.90
C ASP A 69 14.00 5.14 -6.22
N PRO A 70 13.18 6.21 -6.30
CA PRO A 70 12.35 6.47 -7.47
C PRO A 70 13.19 6.91 -8.67
N LYS A 71 13.35 5.97 -9.59
CA LYS A 71 14.04 6.14 -10.88
C LYS A 71 13.20 5.54 -11.99
N LYS A 72 13.43 5.98 -13.23
CA LYS A 72 12.72 5.43 -14.40
C LYS A 72 12.92 3.93 -14.55
N GLU A 73 14.11 3.43 -14.25
CA GLU A 73 14.47 2.01 -14.31
C GLU A 73 13.72 1.15 -13.28
N HIS A 74 13.32 1.74 -12.16
CA HIS A 74 12.58 1.07 -11.09
C HIS A 74 11.07 1.21 -11.24
N SER A 75 10.60 2.07 -12.14
CA SER A 75 9.18 2.34 -12.34
C SER A 75 8.50 1.27 -13.20
N ILE A 76 7.23 1.00 -12.88
CA ILE A 76 6.36 0.20 -13.73
C ILE A 76 5.79 0.99 -14.92
N MET A 77 5.88 2.31 -14.88
CA MET A 77 5.31 3.18 -15.90
C MET A 77 6.24 3.27 -17.11
N PRO A 78 5.68 3.37 -18.34
CA PRO A 78 6.48 3.51 -19.55
C PRO A 78 7.18 4.87 -19.62
N ALA A 79 8.30 4.94 -20.36
CA ALA A 79 9.09 6.15 -20.48
C ALA A 79 8.32 7.43 -20.89
N PRO A 80 7.33 7.38 -21.81
CA PRO A 80 6.53 8.55 -22.18
C PRO A 80 5.71 9.13 -21.01
N PHE A 81 5.42 8.35 -19.98
CA PHE A 81 4.76 8.84 -18.78
C PHE A 81 5.53 9.98 -18.11
N PHE A 82 6.84 9.86 -18.05
CA PHE A 82 7.71 10.86 -17.40
C PHE A 82 7.93 12.14 -18.19
N LEU A 83 7.48 12.18 -19.43
CA LEU A 83 7.40 13.44 -20.20
C LEU A 83 6.24 14.32 -19.73
N LYS A 84 5.19 13.71 -19.22
CA LYS A 84 3.96 14.37 -18.78
C LYS A 84 3.88 14.56 -17.26
N PHE A 85 4.43 13.62 -16.51
CA PHE A 85 4.38 13.60 -15.04
C PHE A 85 5.79 13.58 -14.46
N PRO A 86 6.08 14.43 -13.45
CA PRO A 86 7.39 14.42 -12.80
C PRO A 86 7.62 13.12 -12.03
N MET A 87 8.89 12.78 -11.84
CA MET A 87 9.26 11.69 -10.95
C MET A 87 8.80 12.00 -9.53
N LYS A 88 8.20 11.00 -8.85
CA LYS A 88 7.86 11.13 -7.44
C LYS A 88 9.11 11.27 -6.57
N GLU A 89 8.95 11.89 -5.42
CA GLU A 89 9.97 11.90 -4.38
C GLU A 89 10.01 10.54 -3.65
N ASN A 90 11.15 10.22 -3.05
CA ASN A 90 11.25 9.05 -2.20
C ASN A 90 10.35 9.19 -0.96
N ILE A 91 9.86 8.07 -0.47
CA ILE A 91 9.03 8.02 0.74
C ILE A 91 9.94 7.86 1.96
N ASP A 92 9.86 8.81 2.89
CA ASP A 92 10.56 8.77 4.17
C ASP A 92 9.72 7.99 5.21
N LEU A 93 9.65 6.69 5.03
CA LEU A 93 9.09 5.74 5.98
C LEU A 93 10.12 4.67 6.29
N ASP A 94 10.05 4.11 7.52
CA ASP A 94 10.81 2.91 7.84
C ASP A 94 10.38 1.73 6.96
N ASP A 95 11.29 0.81 6.74
CA ASP A 95 11.10 -0.29 5.80
C ASP A 95 9.92 -1.19 6.16
N ASP A 96 9.71 -1.47 7.45
CA ASP A 96 8.60 -2.31 7.91
C ASP A 96 7.24 -1.66 7.66
N THR A 97 7.10 -0.37 7.96
CA THR A 97 5.88 0.40 7.71
C THR A 97 5.59 0.51 6.22
N LEU A 98 6.60 0.80 5.40
CA LEU A 98 6.46 0.86 3.96
C LEU A 98 6.02 -0.49 3.37
N ARG A 99 6.61 -1.60 3.81
CA ARG A 99 6.21 -2.94 3.36
C ARG A 99 4.78 -3.28 3.77
N LYS A 100 4.35 -2.91 4.98
CA LYS A 100 2.95 -3.07 5.40
C LYS A 100 1.99 -2.29 4.49
N HIS A 101 2.31 -1.05 4.16
CA HIS A 101 1.50 -0.24 3.24
C HIS A 101 1.43 -0.83 1.84
N ILE A 102 2.52 -1.34 1.31
CA ILE A 102 2.55 -2.01 0.00
C ILE A 102 1.69 -3.27 0.02
N LYS A 103 1.78 -4.09 1.05
CA LYS A 103 0.92 -5.28 1.20
C LYS A 103 -0.56 -4.91 1.24
N THR A 104 -0.93 -3.91 2.03
CA THR A 104 -2.31 -3.40 2.10
C THR A 104 -2.80 -2.93 0.72
N TYR A 105 -1.97 -2.20 -0.02
CA TYR A 105 -2.28 -1.76 -1.37
C TYR A 105 -2.54 -2.94 -2.33
N LEU A 106 -1.67 -3.95 -2.31
CA LEU A 106 -1.81 -5.14 -3.13
C LEU A 106 -3.07 -5.95 -2.76
N GLU A 107 -3.39 -6.08 -1.48
CA GLU A 107 -4.59 -6.78 -1.00
C GLU A 107 -5.90 -6.07 -1.40
N LEU A 108 -5.94 -4.75 -1.31
CA LEU A 108 -7.10 -3.95 -1.71
C LEU A 108 -7.40 -4.07 -3.20
N LEU A 109 -6.38 -4.23 -4.03
CA LEU A 109 -6.49 -4.26 -5.47
C LEU A 109 -6.48 -5.68 -6.06
N ASP A 110 -6.37 -6.70 -5.23
CA ASP A 110 -6.27 -8.10 -5.67
C ASP A 110 -7.51 -8.52 -6.47
N ILE A 111 -7.32 -8.63 -7.77
CA ILE A 111 -8.36 -9.04 -8.71
C ILE A 111 -8.80 -10.48 -8.46
N LYS A 112 -7.92 -11.34 -7.98
CA LYS A 112 -8.21 -12.76 -7.72
C LYS A 112 -9.30 -12.91 -6.67
N LYS A 113 -9.27 -12.08 -5.62
CA LYS A 113 -10.31 -12.06 -4.59
C LYS A 113 -11.67 -11.64 -5.14
N LYS A 114 -11.69 -10.71 -6.11
CA LYS A 114 -12.93 -10.26 -6.75
C LYS A 114 -13.53 -11.31 -7.68
N LEU A 115 -12.71 -12.14 -8.31
CA LEU A 115 -13.17 -13.21 -9.19
C LEU A 115 -13.75 -14.41 -8.42
N MET A 116 -13.35 -14.62 -7.17
CA MET A 116 -13.86 -15.73 -6.33
C MET A 116 -15.23 -15.43 -5.69
N LEU A 117 -15.74 -14.22 -5.82
CA LEU A 117 -17.05 -13.82 -5.27
C LEU A 117 -18.20 -13.91 -6.31
N VAL A 118 -17.98 -14.48 -7.46
CA VAL A 118 -18.95 -14.55 -8.57
C VAL A 118 -19.49 -15.99 -8.80
N GLU A 119 -19.29 -16.91 -7.83
CA GLU A 119 -19.92 -18.23 -7.86
C GLU A 119 -21.29 -18.22 -7.20
#